data_62827712695618521289963ece0d4e6b
#
_entry.id   62827712695618521289963ece0d4e6b
#
_cell.length_a   1.000
_cell.length_b   1.000
_cell.length_c   1.000
_cell.angle_alpha   90.00
_cell.angle_beta   90.00
_cell.angle_gamma   90.00
#
_symmetry.space_group_name_H-M   'P 1'
#
loop_
_entity.id
_entity.type
_entity.pdbx_description
1 polymer ?
#
loop_
_entity_poly.entity_id
_entity_poly.type
_entity_poly.pdbx_seq_one_letter_code
_entity_poly.pdbx_strand_id
1 'polypeptide(L)'
;MESTKMSRRSFLAAMGAAGAMSVAGVGISGQSHKALAADADFAAPATGHGKPLEASVDPKTGDVNINEDVIVRYSACLGCYSSCGNRLKLSRDGGTLYSVGGNPYNPSCANPYLPFEAPLEDAYRSMSYANGYGNSTRGTSCGRGQATQDGYGQPDRITMPLKRAGARGEGKWKPISWNQLIKEVAEGGKLFADIGEDREIEGFLSIHDTETPLNPNEPTLGPKSNQFVLLGGRGDGRTTFGGRFANCFGSVNQFGHAST
;
A
#
# COMPACT_ATOMS: atom_id res chain seq x y z
N MET A 1 0.33 21.38 -41.97
CA MET A 1 0.14 21.66 -40.52
C MET A 1 1.52 21.95 -39.94
N GLU A 2 1.85 23.22 -39.74
CA GLU A 2 3.11 23.65 -39.14
C GLU A 2 3.08 23.40 -37.64
N SER A 3 4.03 22.63 -37.15
CA SER A 3 4.22 22.38 -35.75
C SER A 3 4.88 23.63 -35.09
N THR A 4 4.09 24.41 -34.39
CA THR A 4 4.56 25.56 -33.66
C THR A 4 5.43 25.09 -32.48
N LYS A 5 6.75 25.12 -32.64
CA LYS A 5 7.72 24.79 -31.58
C LYS A 5 7.66 25.89 -30.52
N MET A 6 7.09 25.58 -29.37
CA MET A 6 7.07 26.47 -28.21
C MET A 6 8.50 26.66 -27.65
N SER A 7 8.94 27.91 -27.47
CA SER A 7 10.26 28.18 -26.94
C SER A 7 10.35 27.85 -25.44
N ARG A 8 11.56 27.52 -24.93
CA ARG A 8 11.78 27.28 -23.49
C ARG A 8 11.35 28.46 -22.61
N ARG A 9 11.48 29.71 -23.11
CA ARG A 9 11.00 30.92 -22.43
C ARG A 9 9.48 30.96 -22.34
N SER A 10 8.77 30.61 -23.42
CA SER A 10 7.31 30.55 -23.42
C SER A 10 6.76 29.46 -22.54
N PHE A 11 7.45 28.32 -22.47
CA PHE A 11 7.11 27.23 -21.55
C PHE A 11 7.28 27.64 -20.09
N LEU A 12 8.41 28.26 -19.73
CA LEU A 12 8.66 28.73 -18.37
C LEU A 12 7.70 29.87 -17.96
N ALA A 13 7.32 30.74 -18.87
CA ALA A 13 6.32 31.79 -18.61
C ALA A 13 4.93 31.18 -18.37
N ALA A 14 4.54 30.15 -19.11
CA ALA A 14 3.28 29.44 -18.90
C ALA A 14 3.26 28.67 -17.57
N MET A 15 4.39 28.06 -17.18
CA MET A 15 4.54 27.41 -15.87
C MET A 15 4.52 28.42 -14.72
N GLY A 16 5.11 29.59 -14.90
CA GLY A 16 5.06 30.69 -13.93
C GLY A 16 3.65 31.24 -13.71
N ALA A 17 2.85 31.37 -14.77
CA ALA A 17 1.46 31.81 -14.68
C ALA A 17 0.56 30.76 -14.03
N ALA A 18 0.77 29.46 -14.31
CA ALA A 18 0.06 28.37 -13.64
C ALA A 18 0.43 28.27 -12.16
N GLY A 19 1.72 28.52 -11.83
CA GLY A 19 2.19 28.59 -10.45
C GLY A 19 1.60 29.76 -9.66
N ALA A 20 1.45 30.92 -10.28
CA ALA A 20 0.85 32.10 -9.64
C ALA A 20 -0.64 31.91 -9.35
N MET A 21 -1.38 31.21 -10.19
CA MET A 21 -2.81 30.87 -9.94
C MET A 21 -2.96 29.83 -8.83
N SER A 22 -2.04 28.87 -8.69
CA SER A 22 -2.06 27.92 -7.59
C SER A 22 -1.69 28.56 -6.23
N VAL A 23 -0.80 29.56 -6.22
CA VAL A 23 -0.45 30.32 -5.01
C VAL A 23 -1.59 31.25 -4.58
N ALA A 24 -2.34 31.84 -5.53
CA ALA A 24 -3.54 32.63 -5.19
C ALA A 24 -4.67 31.76 -4.59
N GLY A 25 -4.82 30.51 -5.04
CA GLY A 25 -5.77 29.54 -4.46
C GLY A 25 -5.38 29.08 -3.05
N VAL A 26 -4.09 28.93 -2.78
CA VAL A 26 -3.56 28.58 -1.45
C VAL A 26 -3.62 29.79 -0.50
N GLY A 27 -3.53 31.01 -1.01
CA GLY A 27 -3.67 32.23 -0.21
C GLY A 27 -5.07 32.42 0.41
N ILE A 28 -6.12 31.93 -0.27
CA ILE A 28 -7.50 31.99 0.26
C ILE A 28 -7.71 30.96 1.36
N SER A 29 -7.07 29.77 1.27
CA SER A 29 -7.13 28.79 2.35
C SER A 29 -6.26 29.17 3.56
N GLY A 30 -5.16 29.88 3.34
CA GLY A 30 -4.30 30.37 4.42
C GLY A 30 -4.93 31.48 5.26
N GLN A 31 -5.84 32.27 4.71
CA GLN A 31 -6.56 33.30 5.49
C GLN A 31 -7.66 32.71 6.38
N SER A 32 -8.28 31.60 5.99
CA SER A 32 -9.23 30.92 6.85
C SER A 32 -8.57 30.29 8.09
N HIS A 33 -7.32 29.84 7.99
CA HIS A 33 -6.59 29.32 9.14
C HIS A 33 -6.14 30.42 10.14
N LYS A 34 -5.87 31.64 9.66
CA LYS A 34 -5.54 32.77 10.55
C LYS A 34 -6.77 33.31 11.26
N ALA A 35 -7.94 33.27 10.63
CA ALA A 35 -9.19 33.71 11.25
C ALA A 35 -9.66 32.77 12.36
N LEU A 36 -9.38 31.46 12.25
CA LEU A 36 -9.73 30.45 13.25
C LEU A 36 -8.86 30.52 14.52
N ALA A 37 -7.71 31.19 14.46
CA ALA A 37 -6.78 31.31 15.59
C ALA A 37 -7.03 32.55 16.48
N ALA A 38 -7.90 33.48 16.09
CA ALA A 38 -7.95 34.80 16.71
C ALA A 38 -9.05 35.00 17.78
N ASP A 39 -10.17 34.24 17.78
CA ASP A 39 -11.35 34.63 18.57
C ASP A 39 -12.24 33.46 19.01
N ALA A 40 -11.72 32.39 19.50
CA ALA A 40 -12.62 31.30 19.76
C ALA A 40 -12.55 30.77 21.19
N ASP A 41 -13.70 30.71 21.82
CA ASP A 41 -14.09 29.45 22.44
C ASP A 41 -13.81 28.34 21.44
N PHE A 42 -12.72 27.59 21.64
CA PHE A 42 -12.20 26.61 20.67
C PHE A 42 -13.11 25.40 20.57
N ALA A 43 -14.25 25.59 19.92
CA ALA A 43 -14.95 24.46 19.34
C ALA A 43 -14.25 24.11 18.04
N ALA A 44 -13.41 23.08 18.06
CA ALA A 44 -12.76 22.60 16.85
C ALA A 44 -13.82 22.30 15.80
N PRO A 45 -13.56 22.62 14.54
CA PRO A 45 -14.43 22.19 13.47
C PRO A 45 -14.58 20.66 13.54
N ALA A 46 -15.80 20.17 13.51
CA ALA A 46 -16.09 18.75 13.54
C ALA A 46 -15.45 17.99 12.35
N THR A 47 -14.96 18.71 11.34
CA THR A 47 -14.35 18.13 10.14
C THR A 47 -13.09 18.89 9.74
N GLY A 48 -12.07 18.13 9.29
CA GLY A 48 -10.87 18.65 8.63
C GLY A 48 -10.83 18.17 7.18
N HIS A 49 -10.74 19.10 6.21
CA HIS A 49 -10.78 18.78 4.78
C HIS A 49 -12.01 17.94 4.37
N GLY A 50 -13.18 18.22 4.94
CA GLY A 50 -14.42 17.49 4.70
C GLY A 50 -14.52 16.11 5.36
N LYS A 51 -13.59 15.75 6.24
CA LYS A 51 -13.60 14.49 6.99
C LYS A 51 -13.63 14.75 8.48
N PRO A 52 -14.29 13.90 9.30
CA PRO A 52 -14.32 14.07 10.75
C PRO A 52 -12.91 14.13 11.34
N LEU A 53 -12.74 15.01 12.34
CA LEU A 53 -11.51 15.08 13.12
C LEU A 53 -11.59 14.08 14.27
N GLU A 54 -10.50 13.39 14.54
CA GLU A 54 -10.36 12.45 15.65
C GLU A 54 -10.20 13.13 17.01
N ALA A 55 -9.70 14.35 17.00
CA ALA A 55 -9.55 15.18 18.20
C ALA A 55 -9.37 16.65 17.81
N SER A 56 -9.59 17.53 18.74
CA SER A 56 -9.17 18.93 18.69
C SER A 56 -8.09 19.18 19.73
N VAL A 57 -7.16 20.08 19.43
CA VAL A 57 -6.09 20.49 20.34
C VAL A 57 -6.16 21.99 20.52
N ASP A 58 -6.30 22.44 21.76
CA ASP A 58 -6.28 23.86 22.09
C ASP A 58 -4.90 24.45 21.71
N PRO A 59 -4.84 25.48 20.87
CA PRO A 59 -3.58 26.05 20.43
C PRO A 59 -2.82 26.79 21.54
N LYS A 60 -3.46 27.14 22.65
CA LYS A 60 -2.84 27.88 23.78
C LYS A 60 -2.37 26.96 24.87
N THR A 61 -3.21 26.01 25.27
CA THR A 61 -2.94 25.10 26.40
C THR A 61 -2.37 23.75 25.97
N GLY A 62 -2.66 23.31 24.74
CA GLY A 62 -2.32 21.97 24.26
C GLY A 62 -3.29 20.90 24.75
N ASP A 63 -4.41 21.29 25.38
CA ASP A 63 -5.42 20.34 25.82
C ASP A 63 -6.06 19.61 24.64
N VAL A 64 -6.30 18.32 24.82
CA VAL A 64 -6.84 17.46 23.77
C VAL A 64 -8.28 17.09 24.09
N ASN A 65 -9.20 17.40 23.19
CA ASN A 65 -10.58 16.96 23.25
C ASN A 65 -10.80 15.89 22.16
N ILE A 66 -11.01 14.65 22.59
CA ILE A 66 -11.14 13.48 21.70
C ILE A 66 -12.57 13.39 21.17
N ASN A 67 -12.70 13.17 19.87
CA ASN A 67 -13.97 12.84 19.22
C ASN A 67 -14.20 11.33 19.31
N GLU A 68 -15.16 10.92 20.12
CA GLU A 68 -15.47 9.50 20.33
C GLU A 68 -16.09 8.79 19.11
N ASP A 69 -16.59 9.53 18.13
CA ASP A 69 -17.16 8.98 16.91
C ASP A 69 -16.07 8.59 15.86
N VAL A 70 -14.83 8.93 16.15
CA VAL A 70 -13.69 8.65 15.30
C VAL A 70 -12.64 7.86 16.06
N ILE A 71 -12.33 6.69 15.54
CA ILE A 71 -11.26 5.87 16.12
C ILE A 71 -10.01 5.94 15.29
N VAL A 72 -8.86 5.86 15.98
CA VAL A 72 -7.54 5.75 15.37
C VAL A 72 -7.01 4.35 15.59
N ARG A 73 -6.46 3.76 14.53
CA ARG A 73 -5.77 2.46 14.56
C ARG A 73 -4.42 2.60 13.89
N TYR A 74 -3.49 1.80 14.34
CA TYR A 74 -2.14 1.75 13.80
C TYR A 74 -1.92 0.44 13.05
N SER A 75 -1.20 0.52 11.92
CA SER A 75 -0.88 -0.60 11.06
C SER A 75 0.47 -0.35 10.40
N ALA A 76 0.93 -1.27 9.59
CA ALA A 76 2.15 -1.11 8.80
C ALA A 76 1.83 -1.03 7.30
N CYS A 77 2.55 -0.15 6.61
CA CYS A 77 2.54 -0.11 5.16
C CYS A 77 3.43 -1.23 4.61
N LEU A 78 2.87 -2.06 3.75
CA LEU A 78 3.60 -3.14 3.06
C LEU A 78 3.93 -2.79 1.61
N GLY A 79 3.87 -1.50 1.23
CA GLY A 79 4.13 -1.05 -0.14
C GLY A 79 5.61 -1.07 -0.56
N CYS A 80 6.52 -1.14 0.41
CA CYS A 80 7.96 -1.27 0.18
C CYS A 80 8.67 -1.75 1.46
N TYR A 81 10.01 -1.90 1.42
CA TYR A 81 10.83 -2.36 2.55
C TYR A 81 10.87 -1.42 3.77
N SER A 82 10.49 -0.15 3.61
CA SER A 82 10.54 0.80 4.73
C SER A 82 9.58 0.46 5.86
N SER A 83 8.54 -0.34 5.59
CA SER A 83 7.55 -0.79 6.58
C SER A 83 7.04 0.33 7.48
N CYS A 84 6.80 1.51 6.89
CA CYS A 84 6.33 2.70 7.60
C CYS A 84 5.07 2.40 8.39
N GLY A 85 4.95 2.97 9.58
CA GLY A 85 3.73 2.87 10.36
C GLY A 85 2.61 3.69 9.73
N ASN A 86 1.48 3.07 9.45
CA ASN A 86 0.26 3.76 9.04
C ASN A 86 -0.60 4.10 10.26
N ARG A 87 -1.19 5.29 10.23
CA ARG A 87 -2.20 5.77 11.17
C ARG A 87 -3.52 5.88 10.42
N LEU A 88 -4.45 5.02 10.77
CA LEU A 88 -5.75 4.89 10.13
C LEU A 88 -6.80 5.64 10.95
N LYS A 89 -7.57 6.50 10.31
CA LYS A 89 -8.70 7.20 10.91
C LYS A 89 -10.00 6.59 10.37
N LEU A 90 -10.82 6.07 11.26
CA LEU A 90 -12.03 5.31 10.92
C LEU A 90 -13.25 5.86 11.66
N SER A 91 -14.44 5.55 11.15
CA SER A 91 -15.68 5.68 11.91
C SER A 91 -15.66 4.77 13.13
N ARG A 92 -16.48 5.09 14.14
CA ARG A 92 -16.56 4.34 15.42
C ARG A 92 -16.88 2.87 15.23
N ASP A 93 -17.72 2.54 14.28
CA ASP A 93 -18.06 1.16 13.91
C ASP A 93 -16.97 0.46 13.07
N GLY A 94 -15.93 1.19 12.66
CA GLY A 94 -14.85 0.68 11.81
C GLY A 94 -15.24 0.49 10.35
N GLY A 95 -16.47 0.79 9.96
CA GLY A 95 -16.99 0.54 8.60
C GLY A 95 -16.45 1.50 7.55
N THR A 96 -16.07 2.72 7.95
CA THR A 96 -15.57 3.75 7.02
C THR A 96 -14.14 4.17 7.36
N LEU A 97 -13.24 4.03 6.38
CA LEU A 97 -11.88 4.56 6.47
C LEU A 97 -11.84 5.99 5.94
N TYR A 98 -11.63 6.95 6.83
CA TYR A 98 -11.60 8.38 6.47
C TYR A 98 -10.26 8.82 5.90
N SER A 99 -9.15 8.35 6.45
CA SER A 99 -7.83 8.71 5.95
C SER A 99 -6.74 7.77 6.47
N VAL A 100 -5.64 7.74 5.73
CA VAL A 100 -4.39 7.09 6.12
C VAL A 100 -3.30 8.14 6.22
N GLY A 101 -2.59 8.17 7.33
CA GLY A 101 -1.44 9.04 7.58
C GLY A 101 -0.24 8.27 8.11
N GLY A 102 0.83 8.98 8.44
CA GLY A 102 1.99 8.39 9.12
C GLY A 102 1.76 8.28 10.63
N ASN A 103 2.35 7.26 11.23
CA ASN A 103 2.32 7.03 12.67
C ASN A 103 3.43 7.83 13.36
N PRO A 104 3.11 8.77 14.28
CA PRO A 104 4.13 9.58 14.95
C PRO A 104 5.05 8.79 15.89
N TYR A 105 4.67 7.59 16.31
CA TYR A 105 5.53 6.69 17.09
C TYR A 105 6.54 5.89 16.23
N ASN A 106 6.44 5.97 14.92
CA ASN A 106 7.27 5.17 14.03
C ASN A 106 8.44 6.01 13.49
N PRO A 107 9.71 5.58 13.69
CA PRO A 107 10.89 6.34 13.29
C PRO A 107 11.01 6.52 11.76
N SER A 108 10.36 5.68 10.96
CA SER A 108 10.29 5.87 9.51
C SER A 108 9.25 6.91 9.10
N CYS A 109 8.41 7.38 10.03
CA CYS A 109 7.34 8.33 9.76
C CYS A 109 7.55 9.70 10.39
N ALA A 110 8.32 9.79 11.48
CA ALA A 110 8.59 11.03 12.21
C ALA A 110 10.04 11.07 12.69
N ASN A 111 10.63 12.27 12.67
CA ASN A 111 11.96 12.55 13.24
C ASN A 111 11.99 13.97 13.84
N PRO A 112 12.04 14.12 15.18
CA PRO A 112 11.98 13.04 16.17
C PRO A 112 10.62 12.32 16.17
N TYR A 113 10.62 11.03 16.52
CA TYR A 113 9.40 10.26 16.73
C TYR A 113 9.01 10.26 18.21
N LEU A 114 7.73 10.01 18.48
CA LEU A 114 7.26 9.87 19.86
C LEU A 114 7.76 8.55 20.45
N PRO A 115 8.23 8.54 21.72
CA PRO A 115 8.51 7.31 22.44
C PRO A 115 7.27 6.41 22.50
N PHE A 116 7.47 5.10 22.51
CA PHE A 116 6.36 4.16 22.54
C PHE A 116 5.47 4.31 23.79
N GLU A 117 6.06 4.75 24.88
CA GLU A 117 5.42 4.99 26.17
C GLU A 117 4.68 6.34 26.26
N ALA A 118 4.85 7.22 25.24
CA ALA A 118 4.15 8.50 25.23
C ALA A 118 2.63 8.29 25.18
N PRO A 119 1.85 9.06 25.94
CA PRO A 119 0.41 8.92 25.98
C PRO A 119 -0.22 9.26 24.60
N LEU A 120 -1.41 8.73 24.35
CA LEU A 120 -2.11 8.90 23.08
C LEU A 120 -2.41 10.37 22.76
N GLU A 121 -2.58 11.21 23.79
CA GLU A 121 -2.79 12.64 23.66
C GLU A 121 -1.60 13.31 22.94
N ASP A 122 -0.38 12.85 23.17
CA ASP A 122 0.80 13.36 22.48
C ASP A 122 0.78 13.01 20.99
N ALA A 123 0.22 11.88 20.62
CA ALA A 123 0.00 11.55 19.21
C ALA A 123 -1.03 12.50 18.56
N TYR A 124 -2.08 12.87 19.26
CA TYR A 124 -3.03 13.88 18.76
C TYR A 124 -2.37 15.25 18.63
N ARG A 125 -1.59 15.68 19.61
CA ARG A 125 -0.82 16.94 19.56
C ARG A 125 0.14 16.93 18.39
N SER A 126 0.87 15.85 18.17
CA SER A 126 1.83 15.73 17.07
C SER A 126 1.19 15.77 15.68
N MET A 127 -0.08 15.37 15.57
CA MET A 127 -0.84 15.45 14.32
C MET A 127 -1.60 16.77 14.13
N SER A 128 -1.61 17.64 15.15
CA SER A 128 -2.19 18.99 15.07
C SER A 128 -1.20 20.00 14.54
N TYR A 129 -1.69 21.22 14.27
CA TYR A 129 -0.84 22.39 13.99
C TYR A 129 -0.78 23.37 15.16
N ALA A 130 -1.33 22.99 16.32
CA ALA A 130 -1.37 23.82 17.50
C ALA A 130 0.02 23.92 18.16
N ASN A 131 0.43 25.12 18.56
CA ASN A 131 1.66 25.38 19.29
C ASN A 131 2.95 24.77 18.68
N GLY A 132 2.99 24.56 17.37
CA GLY A 132 4.14 23.99 16.67
C GLY A 132 4.31 22.46 16.83
N TYR A 133 3.47 21.77 17.60
CA TYR A 133 3.58 20.33 17.81
C TYR A 133 3.62 19.53 16.49
N GLY A 134 2.71 19.84 15.57
CA GLY A 134 2.65 19.16 14.30
C GLY A 134 3.85 19.37 13.36
N ASN A 135 4.69 20.36 13.62
CA ASN A 135 5.86 20.65 12.80
C ASN A 135 7.09 19.80 13.21
N SER A 136 7.17 19.42 14.47
CA SER A 136 8.37 18.76 15.01
C SER A 136 8.24 17.23 15.10
N THR A 137 7.02 16.71 15.29
CA THR A 137 6.81 15.29 15.57
C THR A 137 5.70 14.66 14.70
N ARG A 138 5.20 15.41 13.71
CA ARG A 138 4.10 14.94 12.87
C ARG A 138 4.48 13.69 12.08
N GLY A 139 3.73 12.63 12.30
CA GLY A 139 3.89 11.41 11.52
C GLY A 139 3.44 11.61 10.07
N THR A 140 4.32 11.30 9.13
CA THR A 140 4.05 11.38 7.70
C THR A 140 4.30 10.05 7.01
N SER A 141 3.62 9.82 5.90
CA SER A 141 3.88 8.70 5.00
C SER A 141 3.89 9.18 3.55
N CYS A 142 4.56 8.46 2.68
CA CYS A 142 4.58 8.79 1.26
C CYS A 142 3.21 8.55 0.61
N GLY A 143 3.01 9.06 -0.61
CA GLY A 143 1.76 8.90 -1.36
C GLY A 143 1.32 7.44 -1.53
N ARG A 144 2.26 6.49 -1.65
CA ARG A 144 1.94 5.05 -1.71
C ARG A 144 1.32 4.53 -0.40
N GLY A 145 1.87 4.93 0.75
CA GLY A 145 1.31 4.58 2.05
C GLY A 145 -0.09 5.17 2.25
N GLN A 146 -0.29 6.42 1.84
CA GLN A 146 -1.60 7.08 1.90
C GLN A 146 -2.63 6.46 0.95
N ALA A 147 -2.21 6.03 -0.25
CA ALA A 147 -3.05 5.36 -1.24
C ALA A 147 -3.50 3.93 -0.82
N THR A 148 -3.11 3.44 0.34
CA THR A 148 -3.62 2.17 0.89
C THR A 148 -5.15 2.17 0.96
N GLN A 149 -5.76 3.32 1.22
CA GLN A 149 -7.22 3.50 1.22
C GLN A 149 -7.83 3.20 -0.15
N ASP A 150 -7.22 3.73 -1.22
CA ASP A 150 -7.71 3.54 -2.59
C ASP A 150 -7.60 2.06 -2.98
N GLY A 151 -6.47 1.42 -2.67
CA GLY A 151 -6.27 -0.01 -2.93
C GLY A 151 -7.22 -0.92 -2.15
N TYR A 152 -7.70 -0.51 -0.97
CA TYR A 152 -8.67 -1.27 -0.20
C TYR A 152 -10.08 -1.21 -0.80
N GLY A 153 -10.52 -0.02 -1.21
CA GLY A 153 -11.85 0.24 -1.77
C GLY A 153 -11.97 0.10 -3.28
N GLN A 154 -10.94 -0.37 -3.97
CA GLN A 154 -10.87 -0.43 -5.42
C GLN A 154 -11.92 -1.40 -6.00
N PRO A 155 -12.81 -0.95 -6.93
CA PRO A 155 -13.90 -1.79 -7.44
C PRO A 155 -13.42 -3.00 -8.24
N ASP A 156 -12.25 -2.91 -8.87
CA ASP A 156 -11.61 -3.96 -9.66
C ASP A 156 -10.63 -4.83 -8.84
N ARG A 157 -10.66 -4.71 -7.51
CA ARG A 157 -9.84 -5.55 -6.63
C ARG A 157 -10.17 -7.01 -6.82
N ILE A 158 -9.14 -7.81 -7.11
CA ILE A 158 -9.27 -9.27 -7.26
C ILE A 158 -9.55 -9.89 -5.88
N THR A 159 -10.76 -10.45 -5.71
CA THR A 159 -11.20 -11.07 -4.45
C THR A 159 -11.37 -12.58 -4.55
N MET A 160 -11.21 -13.13 -5.74
CA MET A 160 -11.31 -14.59 -6.01
C MET A 160 -10.30 -15.00 -7.07
N PRO A 161 -9.95 -16.29 -7.17
CA PRO A 161 -9.05 -16.76 -8.22
C PRO A 161 -9.60 -16.48 -9.62
N LEU A 162 -8.72 -16.06 -10.51
CA LEU A 162 -9.04 -15.82 -11.91
C LEU A 162 -8.24 -16.77 -12.79
N LYS A 163 -8.93 -17.40 -13.72
CA LYS A 163 -8.34 -18.24 -14.77
C LYS A 163 -8.41 -17.51 -16.12
N ARG A 164 -7.37 -17.61 -16.91
CA ARG A 164 -7.34 -17.03 -18.25
C ARG A 164 -8.47 -17.66 -19.12
N ALA A 165 -9.19 -16.81 -19.82
CA ALA A 165 -10.35 -17.17 -20.66
C ALA A 165 -10.19 -16.74 -22.12
N GLY A 166 -8.98 -16.43 -22.55
CA GLY A 166 -8.65 -16.06 -23.92
C GLY A 166 -7.17 -16.26 -24.22
N ALA A 167 -6.70 -15.89 -25.40
CA ALA A 167 -5.31 -15.97 -25.78
C ALA A 167 -4.42 -15.11 -24.86
N ARG A 168 -3.11 -15.44 -24.81
CA ARG A 168 -2.15 -14.65 -24.03
C ARG A 168 -2.11 -13.21 -24.55
N GLY A 169 -2.25 -12.25 -23.63
CA GLY A 169 -2.27 -10.81 -23.95
C GLY A 169 -3.68 -10.24 -24.19
N GLU A 170 -4.73 -11.05 -24.37
CA GLU A 170 -6.10 -10.55 -24.53
C GLU A 170 -6.72 -9.94 -23.26
N GLY A 171 -6.15 -10.17 -22.09
CA GLY A 171 -6.69 -9.66 -20.84
C GLY A 171 -8.04 -10.25 -20.42
N LYS A 172 -8.44 -11.38 -21.00
CA LYS A 172 -9.72 -12.05 -20.69
C LYS A 172 -9.55 -13.04 -19.56
N TRP A 173 -10.36 -12.91 -18.52
CA TRP A 173 -10.32 -13.70 -17.31
C TRP A 173 -11.70 -14.19 -16.91
N LYS A 174 -11.77 -15.38 -16.32
CA LYS A 174 -12.99 -15.90 -15.69
C LYS A 174 -12.71 -16.26 -14.22
N PRO A 175 -13.64 -15.98 -13.31
CA PRO A 175 -13.50 -16.42 -11.93
C PRO A 175 -13.64 -17.94 -11.82
N ILE A 176 -12.84 -18.52 -10.93
CA ILE A 176 -12.92 -19.95 -10.58
C ILE A 176 -12.96 -20.10 -9.05
N SER A 177 -13.40 -21.25 -8.57
CA SER A 177 -13.38 -21.53 -7.14
C SER A 177 -11.96 -21.81 -6.65
N TRP A 178 -11.72 -21.61 -5.34
CA TRP A 178 -10.46 -21.98 -4.70
C TRP A 178 -10.16 -23.47 -4.84
N ASN A 179 -11.18 -24.33 -4.73
CA ASN A 179 -11.00 -25.76 -4.90
C ASN A 179 -10.55 -26.11 -6.32
N GLN A 180 -11.14 -25.47 -7.32
CA GLN A 180 -10.70 -25.65 -8.70
C GLN A 180 -9.26 -25.17 -8.91
N LEU A 181 -8.90 -23.99 -8.39
CA LEU A 181 -7.53 -23.49 -8.47
C LEU A 181 -6.52 -24.50 -7.89
N ILE A 182 -6.78 -24.93 -6.65
CA ILE A 182 -5.88 -25.86 -5.94
C ILE A 182 -5.77 -27.18 -6.72
N LYS A 183 -6.89 -27.73 -7.19
CA LYS A 183 -6.90 -28.95 -7.98
C LYS A 183 -6.08 -28.81 -9.26
N GLU A 184 -6.35 -27.78 -10.06
CA GLU A 184 -5.66 -27.57 -11.34
C GLU A 184 -4.16 -27.31 -11.16
N VAL A 185 -3.74 -26.59 -10.11
CA VAL A 185 -2.32 -26.39 -9.80
C VAL A 185 -1.65 -27.66 -9.31
N ALA A 186 -2.36 -28.46 -8.50
CA ALA A 186 -1.80 -29.70 -7.97
C ALA A 186 -1.73 -30.82 -9.03
N GLU A 187 -2.80 -31.03 -9.80
CA GLU A 187 -2.91 -32.15 -10.72
C GLU A 187 -2.40 -31.84 -12.14
N GLY A 188 -2.51 -30.57 -12.57
CA GLY A 188 -2.18 -30.18 -13.94
C GLY A 188 -3.22 -30.63 -14.95
N GLY A 189 -2.76 -30.96 -16.18
CA GLY A 189 -3.58 -31.43 -17.28
C GLY A 189 -3.76 -30.41 -18.41
N LYS A 190 -4.73 -30.62 -19.28
CA LYS A 190 -5.07 -29.71 -20.39
C LYS A 190 -5.93 -28.54 -19.92
N LEU A 191 -5.34 -27.70 -19.09
CA LEU A 191 -6.07 -26.66 -18.32
C LEU A 191 -6.73 -25.58 -19.18
N PHE A 192 -6.33 -25.42 -20.44
CA PHE A 192 -6.77 -24.37 -21.36
C PHE A 192 -7.38 -24.91 -22.65
N ALA A 193 -7.79 -26.17 -22.68
CA ALA A 193 -8.42 -26.80 -23.85
C ALA A 193 -9.70 -26.07 -24.29
N ASP A 194 -10.44 -25.50 -23.34
CA ASP A 194 -11.66 -24.72 -23.58
C ASP A 194 -11.44 -23.41 -24.36
N ILE A 195 -10.19 -22.97 -24.47
CA ILE A 195 -9.80 -21.79 -25.28
C ILE A 195 -8.85 -22.17 -26.43
N GLY A 196 -8.81 -23.47 -26.81
CA GLY A 196 -8.05 -23.95 -27.96
C GLY A 196 -6.57 -24.23 -27.69
N GLU A 197 -6.13 -24.30 -26.45
CA GLU A 197 -4.74 -24.66 -26.08
C GLU A 197 -4.69 -26.10 -25.55
N ASP A 198 -4.36 -27.04 -26.39
CA ASP A 198 -4.26 -28.48 -26.06
C ASP A 198 -2.99 -28.88 -25.28
N ARG A 199 -2.16 -27.91 -24.92
CA ARG A 199 -0.93 -28.17 -24.17
C ARG A 199 -1.26 -28.77 -22.81
N GLU A 200 -0.61 -29.88 -22.50
CA GLU A 200 -0.60 -30.47 -21.19
C GLU A 200 0.35 -29.73 -20.27
N ILE A 201 -0.11 -29.40 -19.07
CA ILE A 201 0.66 -28.67 -18.04
C ILE A 201 0.86 -29.64 -16.88
N GLU A 202 2.12 -29.83 -16.49
CA GLU A 202 2.44 -30.63 -15.31
C GLU A 202 1.95 -29.92 -14.04
N GLY A 203 1.29 -30.68 -13.19
CA GLY A 203 0.88 -30.23 -11.87
C GLY A 203 1.99 -30.37 -10.84
N PHE A 204 1.84 -29.74 -9.70
CA PHE A 204 2.82 -29.79 -8.62
C PHE A 204 3.05 -31.21 -8.10
N LEU A 205 2.02 -32.07 -8.11
CA LEU A 205 2.14 -33.46 -7.67
C LEU A 205 3.11 -34.28 -8.56
N SER A 206 3.16 -34.00 -9.86
CA SER A 206 4.04 -34.72 -10.80
C SER A 206 5.50 -34.30 -10.72
N ILE A 207 5.76 -33.06 -10.27
CA ILE A 207 7.12 -32.51 -10.14
C ILE A 207 7.65 -32.48 -8.70
N HIS A 208 6.82 -32.84 -7.72
CA HIS A 208 7.22 -32.96 -6.32
C HIS A 208 7.97 -34.28 -6.09
N ASP A 209 9.18 -34.34 -6.60
CA ASP A 209 10.08 -35.49 -6.54
C ASP A 209 11.49 -34.99 -6.18
N THR A 210 11.93 -35.33 -4.99
CA THR A 210 13.23 -34.88 -4.42
C THR A 210 14.35 -35.89 -4.65
N GLU A 211 14.08 -37.00 -5.33
CA GLU A 211 15.05 -38.09 -5.52
C GLU A 211 15.48 -38.22 -6.97
N THR A 212 14.55 -38.18 -7.92
CA THR A 212 14.84 -38.35 -9.34
C THR A 212 15.54 -37.12 -9.90
N PRO A 213 16.71 -37.25 -10.51
CA PRO A 213 17.43 -36.15 -11.17
C PRO A 213 16.56 -35.45 -12.22
N LEU A 214 16.56 -34.09 -12.23
CA LEU A 214 15.89 -33.31 -13.25
C LEU A 214 16.40 -33.62 -14.65
N ASN A 215 17.71 -33.76 -14.78
CA ASN A 215 18.37 -34.24 -15.98
C ASN A 215 19.46 -35.26 -15.58
N PRO A 216 19.34 -36.54 -15.97
CA PRO A 216 20.34 -37.56 -15.66
C PRO A 216 21.74 -37.24 -16.20
N ASN A 217 21.83 -36.47 -17.30
CA ASN A 217 23.11 -36.09 -17.91
C ASN A 217 23.74 -34.87 -17.22
N GLU A 218 22.98 -34.15 -16.40
CA GLU A 218 23.41 -32.95 -15.69
C GLU A 218 22.94 -33.02 -14.21
N PRO A 219 23.52 -33.92 -13.40
CA PRO A 219 23.04 -34.14 -12.01
C PRO A 219 23.15 -32.92 -11.13
N THR A 220 23.98 -31.95 -11.49
CA THR A 220 24.14 -30.67 -10.78
C THR A 220 22.86 -29.80 -10.78
N LEU A 221 21.91 -30.05 -11.69
CA LEU A 221 20.61 -29.40 -11.68
C LEU A 221 19.70 -29.87 -10.52
N GLY A 222 20.12 -30.95 -9.85
CA GLY A 222 19.38 -31.50 -8.71
C GLY A 222 18.10 -32.28 -9.10
N PRO A 223 17.17 -32.47 -8.18
CA PRO A 223 15.95 -33.28 -8.39
C PRO A 223 14.89 -32.56 -9.21
N LYS A 224 13.88 -33.33 -9.65
CA LYS A 224 12.73 -32.79 -10.40
C LYS A 224 12.00 -31.66 -9.69
N SER A 225 11.96 -31.65 -8.36
CA SER A 225 11.37 -30.57 -7.57
C SER A 225 12.00 -29.20 -7.87
N ASN A 226 13.21 -29.15 -8.41
CA ASN A 226 13.87 -27.90 -8.86
C ASN A 226 13.23 -27.28 -10.10
N GLN A 227 12.25 -27.94 -10.75
CA GLN A 227 11.40 -27.31 -11.74
C GLN A 227 10.49 -26.23 -11.13
N PHE A 228 10.19 -26.33 -9.84
CA PHE A 228 9.48 -25.28 -9.14
C PHE A 228 10.44 -24.13 -8.84
N VAL A 229 10.06 -22.93 -9.30
CA VAL A 229 10.80 -21.68 -9.07
C VAL A 229 9.92 -20.69 -8.33
N LEU A 230 10.34 -20.27 -7.15
CA LEU A 230 9.69 -19.21 -6.40
C LEU A 230 10.32 -17.87 -6.75
N LEU A 231 9.59 -17.02 -7.45
CA LEU A 231 9.98 -15.64 -7.72
C LEU A 231 9.25 -14.70 -6.76
N GLY A 232 9.98 -14.10 -5.84
CA GLY A 232 9.49 -13.07 -4.95
C GLY A 232 9.72 -11.68 -5.53
N GLY A 233 8.89 -10.73 -5.09
CA GLY A 233 9.14 -9.31 -5.31
C GLY A 233 9.90 -8.71 -4.12
N ARG A 234 9.63 -7.45 -3.83
CA ARG A 234 10.07 -6.82 -2.58
C ARG A 234 9.42 -7.47 -1.38
N GLY A 235 10.17 -7.56 -0.28
CA GLY A 235 9.67 -8.10 0.98
C GLY A 235 8.43 -7.33 1.47
N ASP A 236 7.41 -8.11 1.85
CA ASP A 236 6.12 -7.59 2.30
C ASP A 236 5.64 -8.30 3.59
N GLY A 237 6.56 -8.92 4.30
CA GLY A 237 6.30 -9.70 5.51
C GLY A 237 5.79 -11.13 5.24
N ARG A 238 5.58 -11.54 3.99
CA ARG A 238 5.08 -12.88 3.61
C ARG A 238 6.15 -13.81 3.05
N THR A 239 7.35 -13.31 2.80
CA THR A 239 8.47 -14.10 2.23
C THR A 239 8.77 -15.37 2.99
N THR A 240 8.63 -15.38 4.31
CA THR A 240 8.83 -16.56 5.15
C THR A 240 7.89 -17.72 4.79
N PHE A 241 6.63 -17.43 4.44
CA PHE A 241 5.66 -18.44 4.02
C PHE A 241 6.05 -19.04 2.66
N GLY A 242 6.45 -18.19 1.69
CA GLY A 242 6.92 -18.65 0.39
C GLY A 242 8.18 -19.49 0.50
N GLY A 243 9.18 -19.05 1.27
CA GLY A 243 10.40 -19.80 1.52
C GLY A 243 10.13 -21.15 2.19
N ARG A 244 9.26 -21.19 3.20
CA ARG A 244 8.84 -22.46 3.81
C ARG A 244 8.19 -23.40 2.80
N PHE A 245 7.29 -22.89 1.94
CA PHE A 245 6.67 -23.69 0.91
C PHE A 245 7.69 -24.29 -0.04
N ALA A 246 8.61 -23.47 -0.58
CA ALA A 246 9.65 -23.94 -1.50
C ALA A 246 10.58 -24.98 -0.85
N ASN A 247 10.96 -24.78 0.41
CA ASN A 247 11.78 -25.74 1.16
C ASN A 247 11.03 -27.08 1.37
N CYS A 248 9.76 -27.04 1.74
CA CYS A 248 8.93 -28.25 1.89
C CYS A 248 8.69 -28.94 0.54
N PHE A 249 8.63 -28.18 -0.55
CA PHE A 249 8.52 -28.70 -1.90
C PHE A 249 9.84 -29.35 -2.37
N GLY A 250 10.95 -29.05 -1.73
CA GLY A 250 12.28 -29.57 -2.08
C GLY A 250 12.96 -28.82 -3.22
N SER A 251 12.57 -27.57 -3.49
CA SER A 251 13.24 -26.72 -4.49
C SER A 251 14.19 -25.73 -3.86
N VAL A 252 15.40 -25.62 -4.42
CA VAL A 252 16.39 -24.61 -4.08
C VAL A 252 16.19 -23.30 -4.87
N ASN A 253 15.33 -23.28 -5.88
CA ASN A 253 15.15 -22.17 -6.79
C ASN A 253 14.23 -21.08 -6.21
N GLN A 254 14.79 -20.30 -5.31
CA GLN A 254 14.12 -19.17 -4.67
C GLN A 254 14.84 -17.88 -5.01
N PHE A 255 14.15 -16.99 -5.73
CA PHE A 255 14.71 -15.71 -6.16
C PHE A 255 13.84 -14.58 -5.67
N GLY A 256 14.46 -13.53 -5.17
CA GLY A 256 13.80 -12.31 -4.73
C GLY A 256 14.29 -11.08 -5.50
N HIS A 257 13.78 -9.94 -5.13
CA HIS A 257 14.32 -8.68 -5.59
C HIS A 257 15.77 -8.54 -5.10
N ALA A 258 16.70 -8.31 -6.02
CA ALA A 258 18.14 -8.24 -5.75
C ALA A 258 18.78 -9.58 -5.29
N SER A 259 18.18 -10.72 -5.62
CA SER A 259 18.91 -11.99 -5.61
C SER A 259 19.86 -12.02 -6.80
N THR A 260 21.15 -12.03 -6.54
CA THR A 260 22.22 -12.18 -7.53
C THR A 260 23.04 -13.38 -7.16
#